data_878342f8ebb8bc57e24a135e3edb9728
#
_entry.id   878342f8ebb8bc57e24a135e3edb9728
#
_cell.length_a   1.000
_cell.length_b   1.000
_cell.length_c   1.000
_cell.angle_alpha   90.00
_cell.angle_beta   90.00
_cell.angle_gamma   90.00
#
_symmetry.space_group_name_H-M   'P 1'
#
loop_
_entity.id
_entity.type
_entity.pdbx_description
1 polymer ?
#
loop_
_entity_poly.entity_id
_entity_poly.type
_entity_poly.pdbx_seq_one_letter_code
_entity_poly.pdbx_strand_id
1 'polypeptide(L)'
;MEFYQLKITRKGTKPPVWRRCLVPADTDFAKLAAMLEDILEYADTENYEFEFFQKKLRLQNLEAQTAEATKGSYEYAEAKGRQIAELLDTEAWFTFRVKGMELPEYRTDIEKKITDEEKAGTPEILKETRSAEDDFWTADMQTKNTELEKKYGALGIADIVAKKV
;
A
#
# COMPACT_ATOMS: atom_id res chain seq x y z
N MET A 1 -18.95 -1.57 2.20
CA MET A 1 -17.66 -1.97 1.62
C MET A 1 -16.66 -2.28 2.72
N GLU A 2 -15.80 -3.26 2.51
CA GLU A 2 -14.79 -3.65 3.48
C GLU A 2 -13.47 -2.95 3.24
N PHE A 3 -12.74 -2.68 4.32
CA PHE A 3 -11.42 -2.05 4.30
C PHE A 3 -10.50 -2.78 5.25
N TYR A 4 -9.21 -2.80 4.92
CA TYR A 4 -8.17 -3.19 5.88
C TYR A 4 -7.60 -1.94 6.52
N GLN A 5 -7.43 -1.98 7.84
CA GLN A 5 -6.69 -0.95 8.56
C GLN A 5 -5.24 -1.40 8.68
N LEU A 6 -4.35 -0.60 8.14
CA LEU A 6 -2.92 -0.88 8.08
C LEU A 6 -2.14 0.17 8.85
N LYS A 7 -1.12 -0.24 9.56
CA LYS A 7 -0.14 0.66 10.16
C LYS A 7 1.19 0.47 9.45
N ILE A 8 1.62 1.46 8.70
CA ILE A 8 2.81 1.41 7.86
C ILE A 8 3.93 2.15 8.57
N THR A 9 4.93 1.42 9.03
CA THR A 9 6.05 1.97 9.80
C THR A 9 7.34 1.88 9.00
N ARG A 10 8.03 3.00 8.82
CA ARG A 10 9.32 3.02 8.16
C ARG A 10 10.38 2.40 9.07
N LYS A 11 11.14 1.44 8.55
CA LYS A 11 12.25 0.82 9.28
C LYS A 11 13.42 1.79 9.37
N GLY A 12 14.12 1.75 10.51
CA GLY A 12 15.35 2.50 10.70
C GLY A 12 15.19 3.94 11.18
N THR A 13 13.99 4.39 11.51
CA THR A 13 13.78 5.73 12.08
C THR A 13 13.63 5.67 13.60
N LYS A 14 14.16 6.70 14.29
CA LYS A 14 14.03 6.86 15.75
C LYS A 14 13.72 8.32 16.06
N PRO A 15 12.55 8.67 16.62
CA PRO A 15 11.42 7.78 16.89
C PRO A 15 10.79 7.19 15.62
N PRO A 16 9.98 6.13 15.72
CA PRO A 16 9.37 5.51 14.55
C PRO A 16 8.46 6.47 13.79
N VAL A 17 8.58 6.48 12.47
CA VAL A 17 7.70 7.25 11.58
C VAL A 17 6.70 6.30 10.95
N TRP A 18 5.40 6.62 11.09
CA TRP A 18 4.34 5.75 10.59
C TRP A 18 3.10 6.51 10.16
N ARG A 19 2.33 5.90 9.30
CA ARG A 19 0.96 6.30 8.96
C ARG A 19 0.02 5.12 9.13
N ARG A 20 -1.13 5.36 9.74
CA ARG A 20 -2.22 4.39 9.83
C ARG A 20 -3.26 4.76 8.79
N CYS A 21 -3.70 3.78 7.99
CA CYS A 21 -4.60 4.05 6.90
C CYS A 21 -5.65 2.95 6.71
N LEU A 22 -6.70 3.29 5.98
CA LEU A 22 -7.66 2.32 5.46
C LEU A 22 -7.41 2.16 3.97
N VAL A 23 -7.45 0.92 3.50
CA VAL A 23 -7.39 0.61 2.07
C VAL A 23 -8.56 -0.30 1.71
N PRO A 24 -9.20 -0.10 0.52
CA PRO A 24 -10.29 -0.98 0.10
C PRO A 24 -9.85 -2.44 0.04
N ALA A 25 -10.66 -3.34 0.59
CA ALA A 25 -10.33 -4.76 0.60
C ALA A 25 -10.48 -5.42 -0.76
N ASP A 26 -11.36 -4.89 -1.59
CA ASP A 26 -11.63 -5.40 -2.94
C ASP A 26 -10.67 -4.76 -3.96
N THR A 27 -9.43 -5.19 -3.90
CA THR A 27 -8.39 -4.71 -4.81
C THR A 27 -7.27 -5.74 -4.93
N ASP A 28 -6.41 -5.58 -5.96
CA ASP A 28 -5.23 -6.42 -6.11
C ASP A 28 -3.98 -5.75 -5.54
N PHE A 29 -2.87 -6.50 -5.49
CA PHE A 29 -1.62 -5.99 -4.94
C PHE A 29 -0.98 -4.89 -5.79
N ALA A 30 -1.22 -4.86 -7.09
CA ALA A 30 -0.71 -3.77 -7.93
C ALA A 30 -1.36 -2.43 -7.58
N LYS A 31 -2.68 -2.43 -7.36
CA LYS A 31 -3.40 -1.23 -6.90
C LYS A 31 -3.02 -0.86 -5.48
N LEU A 32 -2.84 -1.86 -4.62
CA LEU A 32 -2.37 -1.60 -3.25
C LEU A 32 -0.99 -0.92 -3.27
N ALA A 33 -0.08 -1.36 -4.14
CA ALA A 33 1.23 -0.73 -4.28
C ALA A 33 1.09 0.74 -4.65
N ALA A 34 0.24 1.07 -5.62
CA ALA A 34 0.00 2.45 -6.02
C ALA A 34 -0.56 3.30 -4.87
N MET A 35 -1.52 2.76 -4.13
CA MET A 35 -2.09 3.43 -2.96
C MET A 35 -1.06 3.67 -1.86
N LEU A 36 -0.23 2.67 -1.56
CA LEU A 36 0.82 2.79 -0.55
C LEU A 36 1.90 3.77 -0.99
N GLU A 37 2.29 3.78 -2.26
CA GLU A 37 3.25 4.76 -2.77
C GLU A 37 2.71 6.18 -2.62
N ASP A 38 1.43 6.42 -2.91
CA ASP A 38 0.81 7.73 -2.71
C ASP A 38 0.77 8.10 -1.23
N ILE A 39 0.36 7.18 -0.35
CA ILE A 39 0.30 7.40 1.09
C ILE A 39 1.69 7.71 1.66
N LEU A 40 2.72 7.06 1.14
CA LEU A 40 4.11 7.22 1.59
C LEU A 40 4.86 8.31 0.85
N GLU A 41 4.20 9.00 -0.06
CA GLU A 41 4.73 10.14 -0.82
C GLU A 41 5.85 9.77 -1.80
N TYR A 42 5.75 8.60 -2.43
CA TYR A 42 6.60 8.22 -3.54
C TYR A 42 5.91 8.50 -4.86
N ALA A 43 6.70 8.76 -5.89
CA ALA A 43 6.19 8.77 -7.25
C ALA A 43 5.78 7.35 -7.65
N ASP A 44 4.77 7.21 -8.50
CA ASP A 44 4.35 5.90 -9.00
C ASP A 44 5.54 5.19 -9.64
N THR A 45 6.01 4.15 -8.96
CA THR A 45 7.08 3.30 -9.50
C THR A 45 6.47 1.95 -9.83
N GLU A 46 6.97 1.30 -10.85
CA GLU A 46 6.59 -0.07 -11.14
C GLU A 46 7.50 -1.06 -10.39
N ASN A 47 8.35 -0.54 -9.54
CA ASN A 47 9.44 -1.28 -8.94
C ASN A 47 9.23 -1.45 -7.42
N TYR A 48 8.13 -2.05 -7.06
CA TYR A 48 7.74 -2.32 -5.66
C TYR A 48 7.85 -3.80 -5.33
N GLU A 49 7.85 -4.12 -4.02
CA GLU A 49 7.84 -5.49 -3.53
C GLU A 49 7.04 -5.61 -2.24
N PHE A 50 6.20 -6.63 -2.18
CA PHE A 50 5.54 -7.07 -0.95
C PHE A 50 6.20 -8.37 -0.50
N GLU A 51 6.73 -8.41 0.72
CA GLU A 51 7.33 -9.62 1.24
C GLU A 51 6.49 -10.18 2.39
N PHE A 52 6.03 -11.41 2.23
CA PHE A 52 5.35 -12.17 3.27
C PHE A 52 6.34 -13.19 3.82
N PHE A 53 7.05 -12.80 4.86
CA PHE A 53 8.17 -13.57 5.43
C PHE A 53 7.75 -14.99 5.84
N GLN A 54 6.61 -15.13 6.51
CA GLN A 54 6.11 -16.42 6.98
C GLN A 54 5.84 -17.41 5.84
N LYS A 55 5.44 -16.89 4.69
CA LYS A 55 5.11 -17.71 3.51
C LYS A 55 6.26 -17.82 2.53
N LYS A 56 7.38 -17.15 2.78
CA LYS A 56 8.50 -17.08 1.84
C LYS A 56 8.04 -16.64 0.45
N LEU A 57 7.17 -15.64 0.42
CA LEU A 57 6.56 -15.13 -0.80
C LEU A 57 6.89 -13.66 -1.01
N ARG A 58 7.30 -13.31 -2.22
CA ARG A 58 7.49 -11.92 -2.65
C ARG A 58 6.63 -11.64 -3.87
N LEU A 59 5.80 -10.60 -3.77
CA LEU A 59 4.94 -10.15 -4.87
C LEU A 59 5.53 -8.89 -5.48
N GLN A 60 5.64 -8.87 -6.80
CA GLN A 60 6.29 -7.79 -7.54
C GLN A 60 5.56 -7.55 -8.86
N ASN A 61 5.89 -6.44 -9.51
CA ASN A 61 5.63 -6.30 -10.94
C ASN A 61 6.77 -7.02 -11.66
N LEU A 62 6.53 -8.25 -12.09
CA LEU A 62 7.57 -9.10 -12.68
C LEU A 62 8.12 -8.54 -13.99
N GLU A 63 7.34 -7.79 -14.74
CA GLU A 63 7.80 -7.15 -15.98
C GLU A 63 8.88 -6.10 -15.74
N ALA A 64 8.83 -5.44 -14.56
CA ALA A 64 9.79 -4.41 -14.20
C ALA A 64 11.03 -4.99 -13.51
N GLN A 65 11.04 -6.28 -13.16
CA GLN A 65 12.14 -6.93 -12.47
C GLN A 65 13.12 -7.59 -13.45
N THR A 66 14.40 -7.59 -13.08
CA THR A 66 15.41 -8.32 -13.83
C THR A 66 15.44 -9.78 -13.39
N ALA A 67 16.02 -10.65 -14.23
CA ALA A 67 16.07 -12.10 -14.00
C ALA A 67 16.76 -12.55 -12.70
N GLU A 68 17.36 -11.64 -11.94
CA GLU A 68 18.01 -11.94 -10.67
C GLU A 68 17.02 -12.12 -9.51
N ALA A 69 15.75 -11.84 -9.73
CA ALA A 69 14.72 -11.84 -8.69
C ALA A 69 14.44 -13.23 -8.08
N THR A 70 14.91 -14.31 -8.68
CA THR A 70 14.58 -15.68 -8.26
C THR A 70 15.63 -16.35 -7.40
N LYS A 71 16.56 -15.59 -6.82
CA LYS A 71 17.59 -16.16 -5.95
C LYS A 71 17.10 -16.32 -4.52
N GLY A 72 17.34 -17.49 -3.95
CA GLY A 72 17.03 -17.81 -2.57
C GLY A 72 15.80 -18.68 -2.40
N SER A 73 15.32 -18.80 -1.16
CA SER A 73 14.22 -19.67 -0.77
C SER A 73 12.84 -19.03 -0.93
N TYR A 74 12.75 -17.83 -1.51
CA TYR A 74 11.49 -17.14 -1.74
C TYR A 74 10.86 -17.51 -3.07
N GLU A 75 9.55 -17.62 -3.07
CA GLU A 75 8.76 -17.67 -4.28
C GLU A 75 8.47 -16.23 -4.74
N TYR A 76 8.64 -15.96 -6.03
CA TYR A 76 8.34 -14.67 -6.63
C TYR A 76 7.10 -14.80 -7.51
N ALA A 77 6.14 -13.92 -7.32
CA ALA A 77 4.88 -13.97 -8.05
C ALA A 77 4.41 -12.58 -8.48
N GLU A 78 3.54 -12.54 -9.46
CA GLU A 78 2.97 -11.30 -9.98
C GLU A 78 1.96 -10.71 -9.02
N ALA A 79 2.10 -9.42 -8.72
CA ALA A 79 1.18 -8.67 -7.86
C ALA A 79 -0.14 -8.35 -8.57
N LYS A 80 -0.07 -8.01 -9.86
CA LYS A 80 -1.24 -7.65 -10.64
C LYS A 80 -2.20 -8.82 -10.77
N GLY A 81 -3.47 -8.58 -10.44
CA GLY A 81 -4.51 -9.60 -10.51
C GLY A 81 -4.63 -10.47 -9.27
N ARG A 82 -3.67 -10.40 -8.35
CA ARG A 82 -3.75 -11.16 -7.10
C ARG A 82 -4.48 -10.35 -6.04
N GLN A 83 -5.61 -10.83 -5.58
CA GLN A 83 -6.46 -10.12 -4.61
C GLN A 83 -5.77 -10.05 -3.25
N ILE A 84 -5.79 -8.86 -2.63
CA ILE A 84 -5.11 -8.66 -1.35
C ILE A 84 -5.74 -9.50 -0.23
N ALA A 85 -7.04 -9.79 -0.30
CA ALA A 85 -7.73 -10.60 0.70
C ALA A 85 -7.16 -12.02 0.83
N GLU A 86 -6.58 -12.57 -0.23
CA GLU A 86 -5.96 -13.89 -0.19
C GLU A 86 -4.86 -14.00 0.87
N LEU A 87 -4.17 -12.90 1.14
CA LEU A 87 -3.08 -12.87 2.11
C LEU A 87 -3.42 -12.04 3.35
N LEU A 88 -4.08 -10.89 3.18
CA LEU A 88 -4.35 -10.00 4.29
C LEU A 88 -5.40 -10.54 5.28
N ASP A 89 -6.24 -11.46 4.85
CA ASP A 89 -7.21 -12.12 5.75
C ASP A 89 -6.52 -13.07 6.75
N THR A 90 -5.34 -13.58 6.43
CA THR A 90 -4.66 -14.61 7.23
C THR A 90 -3.33 -14.15 7.81
N GLU A 91 -2.66 -13.17 7.19
CA GLU A 91 -1.35 -12.70 7.64
C GLU A 91 -1.48 -11.53 8.61
N ALA A 92 -0.54 -11.42 9.56
CA ALA A 92 -0.54 -10.34 10.55
C ALA A 92 0.22 -9.11 10.07
N TRP A 93 1.18 -9.28 9.17
CA TRP A 93 2.03 -8.20 8.69
C TRP A 93 2.75 -8.58 7.39
N PHE A 94 3.26 -7.57 6.70
CA PHE A 94 4.15 -7.75 5.55
C PHE A 94 5.16 -6.60 5.50
N THR A 95 6.20 -6.76 4.69
CA THR A 95 7.14 -5.68 4.38
C THR A 95 6.85 -5.15 2.99
N PHE A 96 6.74 -3.84 2.86
CA PHE A 96 6.61 -3.15 1.58
C PHE A 96 7.91 -2.42 1.27
N ARG A 97 8.44 -2.59 0.07
CA ARG A 97 9.66 -1.93 -0.41
C ARG A 97 9.39 -1.22 -1.72
N VAL A 98 10.01 -0.04 -1.86
CA VAL A 98 10.09 0.65 -3.15
C VAL A 98 11.54 0.53 -3.60
N LYS A 99 11.77 -0.27 -4.63
CA LYS A 99 13.12 -0.52 -5.15
C LYS A 99 13.60 0.64 -6.01
N GLY A 100 14.92 0.83 -6.08
CA GLY A 100 15.54 1.89 -6.89
C GLY A 100 15.76 3.20 -6.16
N MET A 101 15.18 3.39 -5.00
CA MET A 101 15.53 4.44 -4.05
C MET A 101 16.24 3.75 -2.89
N GLU A 102 17.22 4.38 -2.26
CA GLU A 102 17.98 3.75 -1.20
C GLU A 102 17.08 3.13 -0.11
N LEU A 103 16.61 1.93 -0.41
CA LEU A 103 15.92 0.98 0.43
C LEU A 103 14.98 1.52 1.52
N PRO A 104 13.98 2.34 1.21
CA PRO A 104 12.95 2.50 2.23
C PRO A 104 12.15 1.19 2.32
N GLU A 105 12.24 0.56 3.47
CA GLU A 105 11.44 -0.59 3.83
C GLU A 105 10.41 -0.18 4.86
N TYR A 106 9.19 -0.66 4.67
CA TYR A 106 8.08 -0.36 5.56
C TYR A 106 7.50 -1.65 6.10
N ARG A 107 7.53 -1.82 7.42
CA ARG A 107 6.75 -2.86 8.06
C ARG A 107 5.31 -2.43 8.10
N THR A 108 4.42 -3.25 7.56
CA THR A 108 3.00 -2.96 7.51
C THR A 108 2.25 -3.98 8.35
N ASP A 109 1.68 -3.51 9.46
CA ASP A 109 0.86 -4.35 10.33
C ASP A 109 -0.59 -4.30 9.85
N ILE A 110 -1.20 -5.47 9.71
CA ILE A 110 -2.61 -5.61 9.35
C ILE A 110 -3.38 -5.62 10.64
N GLU A 111 -3.94 -4.48 11.03
CA GLU A 111 -4.53 -4.31 12.35
C GLU A 111 -5.92 -4.90 12.47
N LYS A 112 -6.75 -4.69 11.46
CA LYS A 112 -8.12 -5.20 11.42
C LYS A 112 -8.76 -5.01 10.05
N LYS A 113 -9.88 -5.69 9.85
CA LYS A 113 -10.76 -5.51 8.69
C LYS A 113 -12.05 -4.88 9.19
N ILE A 114 -12.50 -3.83 8.55
CA ILE A 114 -13.72 -3.11 8.92
C ILE A 114 -14.70 -3.05 7.76
N THR A 115 -15.97 -2.88 8.09
CA THR A 115 -17.02 -2.63 7.10
C THR A 115 -17.57 -1.23 7.34
N ASP A 116 -17.63 -0.42 6.29
CA ASP A 116 -18.21 0.92 6.32
C ASP A 116 -19.03 1.14 5.05
N GLU A 117 -20.35 1.14 5.20
CA GLU A 117 -21.29 1.27 4.09
C GLU A 117 -21.37 2.70 3.55
N GLU A 118 -20.98 3.67 4.35
CA GLU A 118 -21.06 5.10 3.97
C GLU A 118 -19.79 5.62 3.35
N LYS A 119 -18.67 4.95 3.60
CA LYS A 119 -17.38 5.39 3.09
C LYS A 119 -17.21 5.00 1.62
N ALA A 120 -16.75 5.95 0.80
CA ALA A 120 -16.35 5.66 -0.58
C ALA A 120 -15.16 4.70 -0.60
N GLY A 121 -15.04 3.91 -1.67
CA GLY A 121 -13.98 2.91 -1.84
C GLY A 121 -12.62 3.51 -2.16
N THR A 122 -12.17 4.50 -1.37
CA THR A 122 -10.89 5.18 -1.55
C THR A 122 -10.01 4.98 -0.32
N PRO A 123 -8.68 4.98 -0.47
CA PRO A 123 -7.79 4.92 0.69
C PRO A 123 -7.87 6.20 1.51
N GLU A 124 -7.61 6.09 2.81
CA GLU A 124 -7.67 7.21 3.74
C GLU A 124 -6.62 7.07 4.83
N ILE A 125 -5.90 8.14 5.12
CA ILE A 125 -4.97 8.19 6.24
C ILE A 125 -5.76 8.58 7.50
N LEU A 126 -5.70 7.73 8.54
CA LEU A 126 -6.42 7.93 9.80
C LEU A 126 -5.58 8.67 10.82
N LYS A 127 -4.27 8.40 10.85
CA LYS A 127 -3.36 8.96 11.83
C LYS A 127 -1.93 8.85 11.33
N GLU A 128 -1.07 9.75 11.80
CA GLU A 128 0.35 9.72 11.48
C GLU A 128 1.17 10.19 12.67
N THR A 129 2.43 9.75 12.74
CA THR A 129 3.38 10.38 13.66
C THR A 129 3.93 11.63 13.02
N ARG A 130 4.01 12.70 13.83
CA ARG A 130 4.79 13.88 13.50
C ARG A 130 5.72 14.14 14.66
N SER A 131 7.03 14.08 14.39
CA SER A 131 8.00 14.53 15.36
C SER A 131 8.20 16.05 15.15
N ALA A 132 8.40 16.78 16.25
CA ALA A 132 8.62 18.22 16.18
C ALA A 132 9.93 18.58 15.45
N GLU A 133 10.81 17.62 15.24
CA GLU A 133 12.13 17.83 14.64
C GLU A 133 12.23 17.38 13.19
N ASP A 134 11.31 16.51 12.73
CA ASP A 134 11.35 15.96 11.37
C ASP A 134 10.00 16.05 10.71
N ASP A 135 9.87 16.98 9.76
CA ASP A 135 8.76 16.99 8.82
C ASP A 135 8.98 15.88 7.78
N PHE A 136 8.89 14.62 8.23
CA PHE A 136 9.04 13.48 7.34
C PHE A 136 7.97 13.46 6.26
N TRP A 137 6.73 13.81 6.64
CA TRP A 137 5.62 13.89 5.71
C TRP A 137 5.54 15.32 5.17
N THR A 138 5.64 15.48 3.85
CA THR A 138 5.59 16.79 3.20
C THR A 138 4.17 17.34 3.14
N ALA A 139 3.18 16.47 2.98
CA ALA A 139 1.77 16.82 3.00
C ALA A 139 1.13 16.40 4.31
N ASP A 140 0.28 17.24 4.89
CA ASP A 140 -0.51 16.86 6.06
C ASP A 140 -1.59 15.83 5.66
N MET A 141 -2.18 15.18 6.67
CA MET A 141 -3.18 14.13 6.44
C MET A 141 -4.38 14.59 5.64
N GLN A 142 -4.89 15.78 5.96
CA GLN A 142 -6.09 16.31 5.32
C GLN A 142 -5.84 16.58 3.83
N THR A 143 -4.73 17.21 3.51
CA THR A 143 -4.32 17.47 2.13
C THR A 143 -4.13 16.18 1.37
N LYS A 144 -3.45 15.20 1.99
CA LYS A 144 -3.19 13.90 1.36
C LYS A 144 -4.48 13.13 1.15
N ASN A 145 -5.38 13.13 2.13
CA ASN A 145 -6.68 12.47 2.00
C ASN A 145 -7.54 13.09 0.89
N THR A 146 -7.47 14.41 0.71
CA THR A 146 -8.15 15.08 -0.39
C THR A 146 -7.60 14.61 -1.74
N GLU A 147 -6.29 14.50 -1.86
CA GLU A 147 -5.63 14.00 -3.07
C GLU A 147 -6.01 12.55 -3.36
N LEU A 148 -6.01 11.70 -2.34
CA LEU A 148 -6.36 10.28 -2.47
C LEU A 148 -7.82 10.10 -2.90
N GLU A 149 -8.72 10.84 -2.29
CA GLU A 149 -10.14 10.82 -2.62
C GLU A 149 -10.37 11.25 -4.07
N LYS A 150 -9.68 12.31 -4.49
CA LYS A 150 -9.77 12.83 -5.85
C LYS A 150 -9.22 11.85 -6.88
N LYS A 151 -8.06 11.25 -6.60
CA LYS A 151 -7.41 10.30 -7.52
C LYS A 151 -8.19 9.01 -7.66
N TYR A 152 -8.53 8.38 -6.55
CA TYR A 152 -9.16 7.06 -6.57
C TYR A 152 -10.68 7.12 -6.73
N GLY A 153 -11.30 8.18 -6.26
CA GLY A 153 -12.73 8.42 -6.50
C GLY A 153 -13.02 8.72 -7.97
N ALA A 154 -12.17 9.50 -8.62
CA ALA A 154 -12.33 9.82 -10.04
C ALA A 154 -12.16 8.58 -10.93
N LEU A 155 -11.27 7.64 -10.57
CA LEU A 155 -11.11 6.37 -11.29
C LEU A 155 -12.39 5.53 -11.20
N GLY A 156 -13.04 5.50 -10.03
CA GLY A 156 -14.32 4.83 -9.87
C GLY A 156 -15.42 5.44 -10.73
N ILE A 157 -15.49 6.75 -10.80
CA ILE A 157 -16.45 7.48 -11.64
C ILE A 157 -16.18 7.19 -13.13
N ALA A 158 -14.92 7.21 -13.54
CA ALA A 158 -14.54 6.91 -14.92
C ALA A 158 -14.96 5.50 -15.33
N ASP A 159 -14.80 4.52 -14.45
CA ASP A 159 -15.26 3.14 -14.69
C ASP A 159 -16.78 3.07 -14.85
N ILE A 160 -17.51 3.80 -14.03
CA ILE A 160 -18.99 3.85 -14.11
C ILE A 160 -19.42 4.48 -15.43
N VAL A 161 -18.80 5.57 -15.83
CA VAL A 161 -19.11 6.25 -17.09
C VAL A 161 -18.77 5.35 -18.28
N ALA A 162 -17.63 4.68 -18.26
CA ALA A 162 -17.22 3.76 -19.31
C ALA A 162 -18.20 2.60 -19.48
N LYS A 163 -18.81 2.11 -18.40
CA LYS A 163 -19.78 1.03 -18.44
C LYS A 163 -21.16 1.45 -18.96
N LYS A 164 -21.47 2.74 -18.93
CA LYS A 164 -22.75 3.28 -19.42
C LYS A 164 -22.70 3.67 -20.89
N VAL A 165 -21.55 3.69 -21.48
CA VAL A 165 -21.33 3.96 -22.90
C VAL A 165 -21.11 2.65 -23.62
#